data_730528a9a1e3513b57fc87175f9d94ca
#
_entry.id   730528a9a1e3513b57fc87175f9d94ca
#
_cell.length_a   1.000
_cell.length_b   1.000
_cell.length_c   1.000
_cell.angle_alpha   90.00
_cell.angle_beta   90.00
_cell.angle_gamma   90.00
#
_symmetry.space_group_name_H-M   'P 1'
#
loop_
_entity.id
_entity.type
_entity.pdbx_description
1 polymer ?
#
loop_
_entity_poly.entity_id
_entity_poly.type
_entity_poly.pdbx_seq_one_letter_code
_entity_poly.pdbx_strand_id
1 'polypeptide(L)'
;MIWVPKRGGTESDVPEATRFVSDPRSRHYWDEGGRLMQRCARRLGLPRDAWDVYLIYGQGTRWEDEPPRPDFWMHQLASGAPAPELDGEQFAKEAIARLERRTSP
;
A
#
# COMPACT_ATOMS: atom_id res chain seq x y z
N MET A 1 -7.21 -0.57 -0.18
CA MET A 1 -6.46 -1.35 0.84
C MET A 1 -6.47 -2.81 0.45
N ILE A 2 -5.33 -3.46 0.51
CA ILE A 2 -5.18 -4.85 0.13
C ILE A 2 -4.88 -5.67 1.38
N TRP A 3 -5.72 -6.65 1.66
CA TRP A 3 -5.53 -7.58 2.76
C TRP A 3 -4.84 -8.84 2.25
N VAL A 4 -3.87 -9.34 2.99
CA VAL A 4 -3.00 -10.43 2.54
C VAL A 4 -3.01 -11.61 3.51
N PRO A 5 -2.74 -12.86 3.03
CA PRO A 5 -2.74 -14.04 3.87
C PRO A 5 -1.45 -14.14 4.70
N LYS A 6 -1.29 -13.23 5.66
CA LYS A 6 -0.16 -13.19 6.59
C LYS A 6 -0.65 -13.33 8.02
N ARG A 7 0.20 -13.87 8.89
CA ARG A 7 -0.07 -14.04 10.32
C ARG A 7 -1.39 -14.77 10.60
N GLY A 8 -1.71 -15.78 9.80
CA GLY A 8 -2.94 -16.56 9.95
C GLY A 8 -4.19 -15.89 9.41
N GLY A 9 -4.06 -14.74 8.75
CA GLY A 9 -5.20 -14.04 8.16
C GLY A 9 -5.83 -14.83 7.02
N THR A 10 -7.17 -14.78 6.93
CA THR A 10 -7.95 -15.45 5.90
C THR A 10 -8.93 -14.47 5.28
N GLU A 11 -9.48 -14.84 4.11
CA GLU A 11 -10.47 -14.01 3.43
C GLU A 11 -11.69 -13.70 4.33
N SER A 12 -12.09 -14.65 5.17
CA SER A 12 -13.22 -14.47 6.08
C SER A 12 -12.96 -13.42 7.18
N ASP A 13 -11.72 -13.02 7.40
CA ASP A 13 -11.37 -11.96 8.35
C ASP A 13 -11.57 -10.56 7.77
N VAL A 14 -11.69 -10.41 6.44
CA VAL A 14 -11.74 -9.10 5.79
C VAL A 14 -12.94 -8.25 6.23
N PRO A 15 -14.17 -8.78 6.35
CA PRO A 15 -15.29 -7.96 6.81
C PRO A 15 -15.07 -7.31 8.18
N GLU A 16 -14.45 -8.02 9.12
CA GLU A 16 -14.12 -7.47 10.42
C GLU A 16 -12.98 -6.46 10.33
N ALA A 17 -11.94 -6.78 9.56
CA ALA A 17 -10.80 -5.91 9.36
C ALA A 17 -11.20 -4.57 8.72
N THR A 18 -12.17 -4.57 7.82
CA THR A 18 -12.63 -3.34 7.14
C THR A 18 -13.20 -2.32 8.12
N ARG A 19 -13.62 -2.73 9.32
CA ARG A 19 -14.14 -1.82 10.34
C ARG A 19 -13.09 -0.85 10.86
N PHE A 20 -11.80 -1.19 10.74
CA PHE A 20 -10.71 -0.31 11.15
C PHE A 20 -10.54 0.87 10.19
N VAL A 21 -10.97 0.72 8.93
CA VAL A 21 -10.96 1.79 7.94
C VAL A 21 -12.31 1.76 7.23
N SER A 22 -13.29 2.43 7.82
CA SER A 22 -14.68 2.40 7.35
C SER A 22 -15.08 3.61 6.49
N ASP A 23 -14.12 4.46 6.12
CA ASP A 23 -14.38 5.61 5.27
C ASP A 23 -14.97 5.14 3.93
N PRO A 24 -16.09 5.72 3.44
CA PRO A 24 -16.74 5.28 2.21
C PRO A 24 -15.87 5.44 0.96
N ARG A 25 -14.80 6.23 1.03
CA ARG A 25 -13.83 6.35 -0.06
C ARG A 25 -12.83 5.20 -0.09
N SER A 26 -12.74 4.42 1.01
CA SER A 26 -11.83 3.29 1.10
C SER A 26 -12.43 2.07 0.41
N ARG A 27 -11.60 1.35 -0.31
CA ARG A 27 -11.95 0.07 -0.92
C ARG A 27 -11.04 -1.01 -0.36
N HIS A 28 -11.61 -2.19 -0.11
CA HIS A 28 -10.91 -3.28 0.52
C HIS A 28 -10.93 -4.50 -0.38
N TYR A 29 -9.76 -5.12 -0.57
CA TYR A 29 -9.58 -6.28 -1.43
C TYR A 29 -8.81 -7.36 -0.68
N TRP A 30 -9.05 -8.61 -1.04
CA TRP A 30 -8.29 -9.76 -0.58
C TRP A 30 -7.34 -10.22 -1.67
N ASP A 31 -6.05 -10.36 -1.35
CA ASP A 31 -5.03 -10.83 -2.29
C ASP A 31 -4.90 -12.35 -2.17
N GLU A 32 -5.68 -13.08 -2.94
CA GLU A 32 -5.70 -14.53 -2.91
C GLU A 32 -4.34 -15.09 -3.31
N GLY A 33 -3.76 -15.92 -2.44
CA GLY A 33 -2.45 -16.51 -2.65
C GLY A 33 -1.27 -15.53 -2.53
N GLY A 34 -1.51 -14.26 -2.22
CA GLY A 34 -0.44 -13.28 -2.04
C GLY A 34 0.27 -12.86 -3.32
N ARG A 35 -0.38 -12.99 -4.47
CA ARG A 35 0.24 -12.68 -5.78
C ARG A 35 0.58 -11.21 -5.94
N LEU A 36 -0.31 -10.33 -5.54
CA LEU A 36 -0.07 -8.90 -5.61
C LEU A 36 1.05 -8.49 -4.66
N MET A 37 1.06 -9.06 -3.47
CA MET A 37 2.10 -8.86 -2.48
C MET A 37 3.49 -9.21 -3.05
N GLN A 38 3.60 -10.31 -3.78
CA GLN A 38 4.84 -10.74 -4.41
C GLN A 38 5.26 -9.80 -5.56
N ARG A 39 4.31 -9.37 -6.38
CA ARG A 39 4.57 -8.44 -7.49
C ARG A 39 5.01 -7.08 -6.98
N CYS A 40 4.37 -6.59 -5.93
CA CYS A 40 4.78 -5.34 -5.28
C CYS A 40 6.19 -5.45 -4.71
N ALA A 41 6.55 -6.58 -4.11
CA ALA A 41 7.90 -6.79 -3.60
C ALA A 41 8.95 -6.63 -4.70
N ARG A 42 8.71 -7.22 -5.87
CA ARG A 42 9.63 -7.06 -7.01
C ARG A 42 9.74 -5.61 -7.46
N ARG A 43 8.60 -4.91 -7.53
CA ARG A 43 8.58 -3.50 -7.95
C ARG A 43 9.32 -2.60 -6.97
N LEU A 44 9.21 -2.87 -5.67
CA LEU A 44 9.83 -2.08 -4.62
C LEU A 44 11.27 -2.51 -4.31
N GLY A 45 11.77 -3.57 -4.93
CA GLY A 45 13.11 -4.07 -4.67
C GLY A 45 13.27 -4.75 -3.32
N LEU A 46 12.20 -5.37 -2.82
CA LEU A 46 12.23 -6.07 -1.54
C LEU A 46 12.66 -7.53 -1.73
N PRO A 47 13.46 -8.08 -0.78
CA PRO A 47 13.86 -9.48 -0.84
C PRO A 47 12.76 -10.45 -0.41
N ARG A 48 11.68 -9.94 0.19
CA ARG A 48 10.56 -10.71 0.71
C ARG A 48 9.24 -10.07 0.29
N ASP A 49 8.13 -10.72 0.63
CA ASP A 49 6.80 -10.25 0.29
C ASP A 49 6.56 -8.81 0.78
N ALA A 50 5.89 -8.01 -0.06
CA ALA A 50 5.52 -6.64 0.27
C ALA A 50 4.21 -6.63 1.07
N TRP A 51 4.29 -6.84 2.38
CA TRP A 51 3.18 -6.66 3.30
C TRP A 51 3.59 -5.58 4.30
N ASP A 52 2.62 -4.93 4.90
CA ASP A 52 2.88 -3.83 5.82
C ASP A 52 3.62 -2.67 5.13
N VAL A 53 3.24 -2.40 3.90
CA VAL A 53 3.76 -1.29 3.09
C VAL A 53 2.63 -0.30 2.79
N TYR A 54 2.99 0.97 2.67
CA TYR A 54 2.06 2.09 2.51
C TYR A 54 2.52 2.88 1.30
N LEU A 55 1.72 2.85 0.23
CA LEU A 55 2.10 3.37 -1.07
C LEU A 55 1.22 4.56 -1.45
N ILE A 56 1.83 5.61 -1.97
CA ILE A 56 1.11 6.76 -2.52
C ILE A 56 1.36 6.81 -4.01
N TYR A 57 0.28 6.87 -4.78
CA TYR A 57 0.31 7.02 -6.22
C TYR A 57 -0.26 8.38 -6.61
N GLY A 58 0.40 9.04 -7.56
CA GLY A 58 -0.10 10.26 -8.13
C GLY A 58 -1.34 10.05 -8.98
N GLN A 59 -2.07 11.13 -9.23
CA GLN A 59 -3.24 11.11 -10.11
C GLN A 59 -2.82 10.67 -11.51
N GLY A 60 -3.67 9.88 -12.16
CA GLY A 60 -3.42 9.39 -13.50
C GLY A 60 -2.57 8.12 -13.56
N THR A 61 -2.09 7.64 -12.42
CA THR A 61 -1.37 6.36 -12.37
C THR A 61 -2.29 5.22 -12.79
N ARG A 62 -1.81 4.38 -13.68
CA ARG A 62 -2.57 3.21 -14.15
C ARG A 62 -1.91 1.93 -13.69
N TRP A 63 -2.73 1.01 -13.21
CA TRP A 63 -2.34 -0.35 -12.90
C TRP A 63 -2.63 -1.23 -14.11
N GLU A 64 -1.59 -1.96 -14.54
CA GLU A 64 -1.68 -2.91 -15.63
C GLU A 64 -1.33 -4.31 -15.10
N ASP A 65 -0.65 -5.13 -15.87
CA ASP A 65 -0.27 -6.48 -15.42
C ASP A 65 0.67 -6.46 -14.22
N GLU A 66 1.55 -5.46 -14.16
CA GLU A 66 2.44 -5.27 -13.03
C GLU A 66 2.07 -3.99 -12.28
N PRO A 67 2.21 -3.96 -10.94
CA PRO A 67 1.96 -2.74 -10.20
C PRO A 67 2.95 -1.65 -10.60
N PRO A 68 2.49 -0.40 -10.78
CA PRO A 68 3.39 0.71 -11.08
C PRO A 68 4.25 1.07 -9.87
N ARG A 69 5.32 1.81 -10.11
CA ARG A 69 6.11 2.35 -9.00
C ARG A 69 5.32 3.43 -8.28
N PRO A 70 5.27 3.38 -6.93
CA PRO A 70 4.64 4.47 -6.19
C PRO A 70 5.47 5.75 -6.26
N ASP A 71 4.81 6.89 -6.13
CA ASP A 71 5.49 8.18 -6.02
C ASP A 71 6.25 8.30 -4.71
N PHE A 72 5.70 7.72 -3.67
CA PHE A 72 6.27 7.71 -2.34
C PHE A 72 5.76 6.49 -1.58
N TRP A 73 6.59 5.91 -0.70
CA TRP A 73 6.14 4.81 0.13
C TRP A 73 6.93 4.71 1.42
N MET A 74 6.28 4.12 2.43
CA MET A 74 6.85 3.83 3.73
C MET A 74 6.50 2.38 4.12
N HIS A 75 7.12 1.87 5.15
CA HIS A 75 6.93 0.48 5.57
C HIS A 75 7.05 0.29 7.07
N GLN A 76 6.53 -0.83 7.55
CA GLN A 76 6.78 -1.34 8.90
C GLN A 76 7.49 -2.71 8.82
N LEU A 77 8.35 -2.86 7.83
CA LEU A 77 9.13 -4.07 7.63
C LEU A 77 10.40 -4.04 8.48
N ALA A 78 11.03 -5.20 8.63
CA ALA A 78 12.34 -5.27 9.27
C ALA A 78 13.38 -4.50 8.45
N SER A 79 14.53 -4.23 9.05
CA SER A 79 15.62 -3.45 8.43
C SER A 79 16.00 -3.96 7.03
N GLY A 80 16.44 -3.05 6.17
CA GLY A 80 16.92 -3.36 4.82
C GLY A 80 16.00 -2.96 3.69
N ALA A 81 14.79 -2.47 3.97
CA ALA A 81 13.92 -1.96 2.93
C ALA A 81 14.43 -0.61 2.39
N PRO A 82 14.35 -0.38 1.06
CA PRO A 82 14.88 0.84 0.45
C PRO A 82 13.91 2.03 0.52
N ALA A 83 13.33 2.26 1.69
CA ALA A 83 12.42 3.37 1.96
C ALA A 83 12.36 3.62 3.45
N PRO A 84 11.85 4.79 3.90
CA PRO A 84 11.75 5.09 5.32
C PRO A 84 10.70 4.25 6.04
N GLU A 85 10.91 4.03 7.33
CA GLU A 85 9.91 3.42 8.19
C GLU A 85 8.69 4.33 8.31
N LEU A 86 7.53 3.73 8.52
CA LEU A 86 6.26 4.46 8.60
C LEU A 86 6.30 5.50 9.71
N ASP A 87 6.05 6.74 9.31
CA ASP A 87 5.75 7.88 10.14
C ASP A 87 4.44 8.43 9.61
N GLY A 88 3.37 8.27 10.38
CA GLY A 88 2.03 8.66 9.93
C GLY A 88 1.91 10.14 9.61
N GLU A 89 2.61 11.00 10.36
CA GLU A 89 2.61 12.43 10.12
C GLU A 89 3.30 12.78 8.81
N GLN A 90 4.46 12.19 8.55
CA GLN A 90 5.18 12.38 7.29
C GLN A 90 4.39 11.82 6.12
N PHE A 91 3.79 10.65 6.28
CA PHE A 91 2.97 10.03 5.24
C PHE A 91 1.79 10.94 4.85
N ALA A 92 1.13 11.52 5.85
CA ALA A 92 0.03 12.47 5.61
C ALA A 92 0.51 13.71 4.86
N LYS A 93 1.65 14.28 5.23
CA LYS A 93 2.24 15.44 4.55
C LYS A 93 2.53 15.13 3.08
N GLU A 94 3.09 13.96 2.80
CA GLU A 94 3.39 13.54 1.43
C GLU A 94 2.12 13.36 0.61
N ALA A 95 1.07 12.81 1.20
CA ALA A 95 -0.23 12.66 0.53
C ALA A 95 -0.86 14.02 0.22
N ILE A 96 -0.84 14.93 1.18
CA ILE A 96 -1.39 16.28 1.03
C ILE A 96 -0.63 17.04 -0.05
N ALA A 97 0.68 16.97 -0.07
CA ALA A 97 1.51 17.64 -1.07
C ALA A 97 1.12 17.22 -2.50
N ARG A 98 0.80 15.96 -2.69
CA ARG A 98 0.40 15.44 -4.00
C ARG A 98 -1.01 15.86 -4.38
N LEU A 99 -1.91 15.98 -3.42
CA LEU A 99 -3.24 16.53 -3.64
C LEU A 99 -3.17 18.00 -4.05
N GLU A 100 -2.31 18.77 -3.41
CA GLU A 100 -2.11 20.20 -3.75
C GLU A 100 -1.55 20.37 -5.16
N ARG A 101 -0.58 19.54 -5.56
CA ARG A 101 -0.06 19.56 -6.94
C ARG A 101 -1.16 19.26 -7.96
N ARG A 102 -2.12 18.43 -7.60
CA ARG A 102 -3.24 18.07 -8.45
C ARG A 102 -4.15 19.24 -8.73
N THR A 103 -4.28 20.18 -7.79
CA THR A 103 -5.13 21.37 -7.92
C THR A 103 -4.40 22.57 -8.53
N SER A 104 -3.08 22.49 -8.69
CA SER A 104 -2.30 23.53 -9.34
C SER A 104 -2.53 23.52 -10.85
N PRO A 105 -2.74 24.67 -11.48
CA PRO A 105 -2.92 24.78 -12.93
C PRO A 105 -1.61 24.44 -13.68
#